data_9e4cd8f34adb643378afb3bb2008222f
#
_entry.id   9e4cd8f34adb643378afb3bb2008222f
#
_cell.length_a   1.000
_cell.length_b   1.000
_cell.length_c   1.000
_cell.angle_alpha   90.00
_cell.angle_beta   90.00
_cell.angle_gamma   90.00
#
_symmetry.space_group_name_H-M   'P 1'
#
loop_
_entity.id
_entity.type
_entity.pdbx_description
1 polymer ?
#
loop_
_entity_poly.entity_id
_entity_poly.type
_entity_poly.pdbx_seq_one_letter_code
_entity_poly.pdbx_strand_id
1 'polypeptide(L)'
;SACTEDAMDKINENPNNPLDAPAKFLITDLGVSTAFSTVGGDFSLYSSVYIEHETGISNQLYRAEVRSGEPTTATTYNNAWINVYSNIKNAKIVIKKCEEDPSEKGNVVTEAIAKILLAYNGAVAADVFGNTPYSQTGILNPDGTPMYMQPKIDTQESIYQEVMQNLDDAITLLNNGTAKDAGLSGAVGSKDLIYGSNTSTQASMWLKTAYALKARYTMRLLNKSANKTTDLQNILTYVSKSFANASEECKLAVYDADSQLNPLWSFSYSRNSLAASASLIEKFVERNDPRAPQAFLEPDPTGYIAYGYGGTQATDIAGIKAAPNGTPQELQNNYGMSMISWAMSAPTLLISYHEVKFLEAEALCRLGGRLDEAKSALKAAITAGFENLENSIIDAADTWVADGDSDLGADVAETYFTDEVEPLFDANPLQETMIQKYLAFFGASGESLEAYNDYRRLKGAGENFIVLKNP
;
A
#
# COMPACT_ATOMS: atom_id res chain seq x y z
N SER A 1 14.81 -14.41 4.71
CA SER A 1 14.06 -14.50 5.99
C SER A 1 14.97 -14.24 7.18
N ALA A 2 16.07 -14.98 7.33
CA ALA A 2 17.03 -14.78 8.42
C ALA A 2 17.58 -13.35 8.53
N CYS A 3 17.74 -12.64 7.41
CA CYS A 3 18.25 -11.27 7.42
C CYS A 3 17.30 -10.25 8.06
N THR A 4 16.00 -10.48 8.01
CA THR A 4 15.01 -9.56 8.60
C THR A 4 14.93 -9.75 10.10
N GLU A 5 14.88 -10.99 10.55
CA GLU A 5 14.93 -11.34 11.97
C GLU A 5 16.22 -10.86 12.63
N ASP A 6 17.37 -11.17 12.03
CA ASP A 6 18.67 -10.74 12.55
C ASP A 6 18.79 -9.21 12.65
N ALA A 7 18.24 -8.49 11.67
CA ALA A 7 18.28 -7.03 11.67
C ALA A 7 17.33 -6.44 12.74
N MET A 8 16.16 -7.02 12.92
CA MET A 8 15.21 -6.60 13.95
C MET A 8 15.71 -6.96 15.35
N ASP A 9 16.32 -8.12 15.52
CA ASP A 9 16.92 -8.53 16.78
C ASP A 9 18.05 -7.60 17.22
N LYS A 10 18.90 -7.16 16.27
CA LYS A 10 19.97 -6.20 16.58
C LYS A 10 19.47 -4.83 17.00
N ILE A 11 18.33 -4.39 16.49
CA ILE A 11 17.69 -3.15 16.94
C ILE A 11 17.16 -3.32 18.36
N ASN A 12 16.62 -4.49 18.68
CA ASN A 12 16.12 -4.84 20.00
C ASN A 12 17.26 -5.04 21.03
N GLU A 13 18.49 -5.34 20.60
CA GLU A 13 19.66 -5.46 21.48
C GLU A 13 20.07 -4.13 22.12
N ASN A 14 19.66 -2.97 21.56
CA ASN A 14 19.94 -1.63 22.08
C ASN A 14 18.67 -0.85 22.46
N PRO A 15 17.78 -1.41 23.31
CA PRO A 15 16.47 -0.79 23.57
C PRO A 15 16.55 0.53 24.35
N ASN A 16 17.68 0.81 24.99
CA ASN A 16 17.80 1.93 25.93
C ASN A 16 18.29 3.23 25.29
N ASN A 17 18.95 3.18 24.12
CA ASN A 17 19.38 4.37 23.40
C ASN A 17 19.38 4.15 21.88
N PRO A 18 18.29 4.52 21.18
CA PRO A 18 18.21 4.38 19.73
C PRO A 18 19.26 5.21 18.98
N LEU A 19 19.86 6.21 19.63
CA LEU A 19 20.94 7.01 19.05
C LEU A 19 22.25 6.21 18.87
N ASP A 20 22.43 5.10 19.57
CA ASP A 20 23.63 4.28 19.46
C ASP A 20 23.57 3.26 18.31
N ALA A 21 22.37 2.98 17.79
CA ALA A 21 22.21 2.06 16.68
C ALA A 21 22.72 2.67 15.36
N PRO A 22 23.55 1.96 14.56
CA PRO A 22 23.93 2.43 13.23
C PRO A 22 22.70 2.65 12.33
N ALA A 23 22.76 3.68 11.49
CA ALA A 23 21.66 4.05 10.59
C ALA A 23 21.18 2.88 9.73
N LYS A 24 22.06 2.03 9.25
CA LYS A 24 21.72 0.88 8.40
C LYS A 24 20.73 -0.08 9.04
N PHE A 25 20.81 -0.31 10.35
CA PHE A 25 19.84 -1.17 11.05
C PHE A 25 18.51 -0.49 11.27
N LEU A 26 18.53 0.80 11.53
CA LEU A 26 17.30 1.59 11.64
C LEU A 26 16.54 1.65 10.32
N ILE A 27 17.25 1.74 9.19
CA ILE A 27 16.65 1.72 7.85
C ILE A 27 16.02 0.35 7.56
N THR A 28 16.68 -0.75 7.95
CA THR A 28 16.09 -2.09 7.77
C THR A 28 14.75 -2.19 8.48
N ASP A 29 14.71 -1.81 9.76
CA ASP A 29 13.50 -1.81 10.56
C ASP A 29 12.43 -0.86 9.98
N LEU A 30 12.83 0.33 9.62
CA LEU A 30 11.95 1.35 9.05
C LEU A 30 11.26 0.86 7.76
N GLY A 31 12.02 0.25 6.86
CA GLY A 31 11.47 -0.31 5.61
C GLY A 31 10.51 -1.46 5.86
N VAL A 32 10.91 -2.40 6.72
CA VAL A 32 10.07 -3.56 7.09
C VAL A 32 8.81 -3.11 7.81
N SER A 33 8.93 -2.24 8.80
CA SER A 33 7.78 -1.76 9.57
C SER A 33 6.82 -0.92 8.72
N THR A 34 7.34 -0.10 7.82
CA THR A 34 6.49 0.67 6.89
C THR A 34 5.65 -0.28 6.02
N ALA A 35 6.26 -1.31 5.47
CA ALA A 35 5.53 -2.30 4.65
C ALA A 35 4.62 -3.18 5.50
N PHE A 36 5.15 -3.82 6.53
CA PHE A 36 4.41 -4.82 7.31
C PHE A 36 3.32 -4.20 8.19
N SER A 37 3.61 -3.10 8.86
CA SER A 37 2.72 -2.51 9.87
C SER A 37 1.93 -1.32 9.33
N THR A 38 2.58 -0.36 8.69
CA THR A 38 1.89 0.86 8.20
C THR A 38 1.01 0.54 7.00
N VAL A 39 1.50 -0.19 6.02
CA VAL A 39 0.75 -0.54 4.80
C VAL A 39 -0.06 -1.82 4.99
N GLY A 40 0.55 -2.87 5.49
CA GLY A 40 -0.05 -4.20 5.59
C GLY A 40 -0.84 -4.48 6.89
N GLY A 41 -0.96 -3.50 7.78
CA GLY A 41 -1.62 -3.66 9.08
C GLY A 41 -3.06 -3.15 9.13
N ASP A 42 -3.43 -2.62 10.28
CA ASP A 42 -4.82 -2.22 10.58
C ASP A 42 -5.38 -1.18 9.61
N PHE A 43 -4.57 -0.25 9.12
CA PHE A 43 -5.06 0.75 8.15
C PHE A 43 -5.62 0.09 6.89
N SER A 44 -4.93 -0.92 6.35
CA SER A 44 -5.41 -1.65 5.18
C SER A 44 -6.58 -2.57 5.51
N LEU A 45 -6.57 -3.24 6.65
CA LEU A 45 -7.65 -4.13 7.06
C LEU A 45 -8.96 -3.38 7.23
N TYR A 46 -8.96 -2.29 7.99
CA TYR A 46 -10.16 -1.48 8.18
C TYR A 46 -10.59 -0.80 6.88
N SER A 47 -9.63 -0.28 6.10
CA SER A 47 -9.92 0.32 4.79
C SER A 47 -10.59 -0.68 3.86
N SER A 48 -10.14 -1.93 3.82
CA SER A 48 -10.73 -2.97 2.97
C SER A 48 -12.21 -3.20 3.27
N VAL A 49 -12.60 -3.06 4.53
CA VAL A 49 -14.00 -3.14 4.96
C VAL A 49 -14.75 -1.87 4.56
N TYR A 50 -14.20 -0.70 4.85
CA TYR A 50 -14.87 0.58 4.58
C TYR A 50 -15.13 0.85 3.11
N ILE A 51 -14.25 0.38 2.22
CA ILE A 51 -14.44 0.52 0.77
C ILE A 51 -15.00 -0.75 0.11
N GLU A 52 -15.39 -1.74 0.92
CA GLU A 52 -16.05 -2.94 0.42
C GLU A 52 -15.22 -3.78 -0.57
N HIS A 53 -13.89 -3.76 -0.41
CA HIS A 53 -13.04 -4.78 -1.00
C HIS A 53 -13.28 -6.13 -0.31
N GLU A 54 -13.52 -6.10 0.98
CA GLU A 54 -13.87 -7.24 1.82
C GLU A 54 -15.12 -6.91 2.63
N THR A 55 -15.83 -7.93 3.10
CA THR A 55 -16.88 -7.78 4.10
C THR A 55 -16.37 -8.28 5.44
N GLY A 56 -16.50 -7.48 6.48
CA GLY A 56 -16.18 -7.87 7.84
C GLY A 56 -17.29 -8.74 8.43
N ILE A 57 -16.97 -9.97 8.84
CA ILE A 57 -17.96 -10.98 9.24
C ILE A 57 -17.80 -11.50 10.67
N SER A 58 -16.71 -11.18 11.35
CA SER A 58 -16.56 -11.53 12.77
C SER A 58 -15.60 -10.58 13.47
N ASN A 59 -15.64 -10.57 14.79
CA ASN A 59 -14.78 -9.80 15.67
C ASN A 59 -14.77 -8.29 15.35
N GLN A 60 -13.61 -7.66 15.44
CA GLN A 60 -13.46 -6.22 15.24
C GLN A 60 -13.88 -5.75 13.83
N LEU A 61 -13.63 -6.57 12.81
CA LEU A 61 -14.00 -6.20 11.45
C LEU A 61 -15.51 -6.35 11.19
N TYR A 62 -16.20 -7.26 11.88
CA TYR A 62 -17.66 -7.29 11.87
C TYR A 62 -18.23 -6.02 12.51
N ARG A 63 -17.68 -5.58 13.64
CA ARG A 63 -18.11 -4.32 14.26
C ARG A 63 -17.89 -3.11 13.34
N ALA A 64 -16.76 -3.10 12.65
CA ALA A 64 -16.48 -2.08 11.62
C ALA A 64 -17.49 -2.15 10.46
N GLU A 65 -17.84 -3.35 10.00
CA GLU A 65 -18.81 -3.55 8.91
C GLU A 65 -20.19 -3.01 9.27
N VAL A 66 -20.69 -3.35 10.45
CA VAL A 66 -22.04 -2.94 10.89
C VAL A 66 -22.06 -1.59 11.61
N ARG A 67 -20.92 -0.90 11.67
CA ARG A 67 -20.76 0.41 12.33
C ARG A 67 -21.22 0.39 13.79
N SER A 68 -20.95 -0.69 14.51
CA SER A 68 -21.29 -0.83 15.93
C SER A 68 -20.07 -0.58 16.81
N GLY A 69 -20.26 0.16 17.88
CA GLY A 69 -19.21 0.52 18.84
C GLY A 69 -18.26 1.60 18.31
N GLU A 70 -17.91 2.54 19.16
CA GLU A 70 -16.96 3.58 18.83
C GLU A 70 -15.52 3.01 18.86
N PRO A 71 -14.66 3.39 17.92
CA PRO A 71 -13.25 3.06 18.00
C PRO A 71 -12.65 3.68 19.26
N THR A 72 -11.95 2.87 20.04
CA THR A 72 -11.24 3.35 21.22
C THR A 72 -9.73 3.26 21.02
N THR A 73 -8.97 3.98 21.83
CA THR A 73 -7.51 3.93 21.78
C THR A 73 -6.95 2.51 21.97
N ALA A 74 -7.70 1.63 22.58
CA ALA A 74 -7.28 0.27 22.86
C ALA A 74 -7.67 -0.74 21.78
N THR A 75 -8.56 -0.41 20.83
CA THR A 75 -9.17 -1.39 19.95
C THR A 75 -9.04 -1.12 18.46
N THR A 76 -8.81 0.14 18.05
CA THR A 76 -8.74 0.50 16.64
C THR A 76 -7.54 1.41 16.41
N TYR A 77 -6.66 1.05 15.47
CA TYR A 77 -5.47 1.81 15.09
C TYR A 77 -4.40 2.01 16.16
N ASN A 78 -4.55 1.49 17.38
CA ASN A 78 -3.56 1.70 18.44
C ASN A 78 -2.17 1.21 18.04
N ASN A 79 -2.06 -0.02 17.55
CA ASN A 79 -0.79 -0.57 17.07
C ASN A 79 -0.28 0.18 15.84
N ALA A 80 -1.17 0.53 14.92
CA ALA A 80 -0.81 1.27 13.72
C ALA A 80 -0.31 2.69 14.07
N TRP A 81 -0.95 3.37 15.02
CA TRP A 81 -0.50 4.66 15.56
C TRP A 81 0.92 4.57 16.13
N ILE A 82 1.16 3.60 17.02
CA ILE A 82 2.46 3.38 17.64
C ILE A 82 3.52 3.12 16.57
N ASN A 83 3.23 2.26 15.60
CA ASN A 83 4.18 1.90 14.55
C ASN A 83 4.52 3.08 13.63
N VAL A 84 3.54 3.87 13.23
CA VAL A 84 3.77 5.06 12.40
C VAL A 84 4.68 6.05 13.12
N TYR A 85 4.43 6.33 14.39
CA TYR A 85 5.26 7.27 15.14
C TYR A 85 6.63 6.72 15.50
N SER A 86 6.77 5.41 15.70
CA SER A 86 8.08 4.75 15.80
C SER A 86 8.86 4.92 14.49
N ASN A 87 8.21 4.76 13.35
CA ASN A 87 8.83 4.94 12.04
C ASN A 87 9.26 6.39 11.81
N ILE A 88 8.42 7.34 12.16
CA ILE A 88 8.76 8.78 12.08
C ILE A 88 9.99 9.07 12.93
N LYS A 89 10.04 8.57 14.16
CA LYS A 89 11.20 8.72 15.04
C LYS A 89 12.47 8.12 14.43
N ASN A 90 12.42 6.89 13.99
CA ASN A 90 13.58 6.20 13.42
C ASN A 90 14.09 6.90 12.16
N ALA A 91 13.20 7.37 11.30
CA ALA A 91 13.58 8.12 10.11
C ALA A 91 14.32 9.42 10.48
N LYS A 92 13.81 10.18 11.45
CA LYS A 92 14.45 11.43 11.90
C LYS A 92 15.81 11.17 12.54
N ILE A 93 15.97 10.08 13.28
CA ILE A 93 17.27 9.69 13.86
C ILE A 93 18.27 9.40 12.74
N VAL A 94 17.89 8.62 11.72
CA VAL A 94 18.77 8.32 10.57
C VAL A 94 19.19 9.58 9.84
N ILE A 95 18.24 10.47 9.56
CA ILE A 95 18.52 11.74 8.86
C ILE A 95 19.55 12.55 9.64
N LYS A 96 19.35 12.71 10.94
CA LYS A 96 20.28 13.45 11.79
C LYS A 96 21.68 12.83 11.80
N LYS A 97 21.78 11.50 11.90
CA LYS A 97 23.06 10.80 11.86
C LYS A 97 23.79 11.05 10.53
N CYS A 98 23.10 10.94 9.42
CA CYS A 98 23.68 11.14 8.09
C CYS A 98 24.08 12.60 7.83
N GLU A 99 23.47 13.55 8.51
CA GLU A 99 23.78 14.97 8.36
C GLU A 99 24.88 15.44 9.33
N GLU A 100 24.96 14.90 10.55
CA GLU A 100 25.73 15.48 11.63
C GLU A 100 26.78 14.55 12.25
N ASP A 101 26.56 13.22 12.27
CA ASP A 101 27.47 12.28 12.94
C ASP A 101 28.73 12.06 12.07
N PRO A 102 29.93 12.37 12.56
CA PRO A 102 31.15 12.18 11.78
C PRO A 102 31.37 10.76 11.25
N SER A 103 30.85 9.74 11.94
CA SER A 103 30.97 8.34 11.52
C SER A 103 29.98 7.94 10.42
N GLU A 104 28.98 8.76 10.15
CA GLU A 104 27.90 8.46 9.19
C GLU A 104 27.62 9.58 8.19
N LYS A 105 28.22 10.77 8.42
CA LYS A 105 28.02 11.94 7.56
C LYS A 105 28.48 11.69 6.14
N GLY A 106 27.59 11.98 5.17
CA GLY A 106 27.87 11.76 3.76
C GLY A 106 27.27 10.46 3.21
N ASN A 107 26.58 9.67 4.04
CA ASN A 107 25.78 8.55 3.57
C ASN A 107 24.45 9.07 2.99
N VAL A 108 24.54 9.67 1.81
CA VAL A 108 23.46 10.42 1.16
C VAL A 108 22.33 9.52 0.65
N VAL A 109 22.65 8.29 0.24
CA VAL A 109 21.63 7.31 -0.17
C VAL A 109 20.82 6.85 1.04
N THR A 110 21.50 6.52 2.15
CA THR A 110 20.87 6.15 3.42
C THR A 110 19.97 7.28 3.93
N GLU A 111 20.44 8.51 3.88
CA GLU A 111 19.64 9.70 4.25
C GLU A 111 18.42 9.87 3.35
N ALA A 112 18.57 9.72 2.04
CA ALA A 112 17.47 9.85 1.09
C ALA A 112 16.39 8.79 1.32
N ILE A 113 16.77 7.55 1.58
CA ILE A 113 15.82 6.48 1.92
C ILE A 113 15.03 6.85 3.17
N ALA A 114 15.70 7.34 4.20
CA ALA A 114 15.04 7.77 5.44
C ALA A 114 14.05 8.92 5.18
N LYS A 115 14.41 9.89 4.35
CA LYS A 115 13.51 11.01 3.98
C LYS A 115 12.28 10.53 3.19
N ILE A 116 12.45 9.58 2.28
CA ILE A 116 11.34 9.00 1.53
C ILE A 116 10.38 8.25 2.46
N LEU A 117 10.92 7.44 3.37
CA LEU A 117 10.09 6.68 4.32
C LEU A 117 9.46 7.58 5.39
N LEU A 118 10.12 8.66 5.78
CA LEU A 118 9.53 9.70 6.64
C LEU A 118 8.35 10.35 5.94
N ALA A 119 8.51 10.73 4.68
CA ALA A 119 7.44 11.30 3.87
C ALA A 119 6.26 10.33 3.77
N TYR A 120 6.54 9.05 3.53
CA TYR A 120 5.51 8.01 3.44
C TYR A 120 4.68 7.89 4.73
N ASN A 121 5.35 7.73 5.87
CA ASN A 121 4.68 7.58 7.17
C ASN A 121 3.97 8.87 7.60
N GLY A 122 4.57 10.04 7.31
CA GLY A 122 3.94 11.33 7.55
C GLY A 122 2.65 11.52 6.75
N ALA A 123 2.66 11.13 5.48
CA ALA A 123 1.47 11.18 4.62
C ALA A 123 0.37 10.24 5.13
N VAL A 124 0.70 9.03 5.54
CA VAL A 124 -0.27 8.09 6.12
C VAL A 124 -0.88 8.69 7.39
N ALA A 125 -0.08 9.25 8.29
CA ALA A 125 -0.58 9.91 9.49
C ALA A 125 -1.54 11.06 9.16
N ALA A 126 -1.17 11.92 8.21
CA ALA A 126 -2.02 13.02 7.78
C ALA A 126 -3.31 12.54 7.12
N ASP A 127 -3.25 11.49 6.31
CA ASP A 127 -4.42 10.93 5.62
C ASP A 127 -5.42 10.30 6.60
N VAL A 128 -4.93 9.57 7.59
CA VAL A 128 -5.78 8.80 8.52
C VAL A 128 -6.22 9.66 9.71
N PHE A 129 -5.34 10.50 10.24
CA PHE A 129 -5.60 11.25 11.47
C PHE A 129 -5.90 12.74 11.25
N GLY A 130 -5.65 13.26 10.05
CA GLY A 130 -5.82 14.69 9.75
C GLY A 130 -4.77 15.54 10.45
N ASN A 131 -5.21 16.47 11.31
CA ASN A 131 -4.32 17.24 12.17
C ASN A 131 -3.79 16.30 13.26
N THR A 132 -2.46 16.19 13.40
CA THR A 132 -1.83 15.21 14.27
C THR A 132 -0.39 15.66 14.63
N PRO A 133 0.19 15.18 15.72
CA PRO A 133 1.59 15.47 16.02
C PRO A 133 2.52 14.99 14.89
N TYR A 134 3.49 15.80 14.50
CA TYR A 134 4.46 15.43 13.47
C TYR A 134 5.81 16.16 13.67
N SER A 135 5.82 17.50 13.63
CA SER A 135 7.07 18.27 13.59
C SER A 135 7.91 18.11 14.87
N GLN A 136 7.29 17.93 16.00
CA GLN A 136 7.95 17.77 17.29
C GLN A 136 8.10 16.31 17.74
N THR A 137 7.52 15.37 17.01
CA THR A 137 7.67 13.94 17.32
C THR A 137 9.01 13.41 16.82
N GLY A 138 9.57 12.45 17.55
CA GLY A 138 10.80 11.77 17.14
C GLY A 138 12.06 12.60 17.22
N ILE A 139 12.02 13.76 17.84
CA ILE A 139 13.18 14.60 18.13
C ILE A 139 13.68 14.25 19.53
N LEU A 140 14.95 13.86 19.63
CA LEU A 140 15.52 13.34 20.85
C LEU A 140 16.58 14.29 21.41
N ASN A 141 16.66 14.33 22.75
CA ASN A 141 17.79 14.89 23.46
C ASN A 141 19.04 14.01 23.25
N PRO A 142 20.25 14.52 23.51
CA PRO A 142 21.48 13.73 23.38
C PRO A 142 21.50 12.44 24.20
N ASP A 143 20.72 12.34 25.28
CA ASP A 143 20.60 11.14 26.11
C ASP A 143 19.56 10.13 25.59
N GLY A 144 18.91 10.41 24.44
CA GLY A 144 17.89 9.56 23.84
C GLY A 144 16.47 9.76 24.34
N THR A 145 16.27 10.69 25.30
CA THR A 145 14.92 11.02 25.77
C THR A 145 14.20 11.96 24.80
N PRO A 146 12.85 11.92 24.71
CA PRO A 146 12.11 12.84 23.87
C PRO A 146 12.35 14.31 24.26
N MET A 147 12.64 15.14 23.27
CA MET A 147 12.81 16.58 23.48
C MET A 147 11.48 17.26 23.85
N TYR A 148 10.40 16.79 23.26
CA TYR A 148 9.06 17.31 23.49
C TYR A 148 8.19 16.23 24.12
N MET A 149 7.85 16.38 25.39
CA MET A 149 7.00 15.43 26.12
C MET A 149 5.54 15.52 25.69
N GLN A 150 5.12 16.69 25.21
CA GLN A 150 3.78 16.95 24.68
C GLN A 150 3.93 17.62 23.31
N PRO A 151 4.20 16.83 22.26
CA PRO A 151 4.36 17.40 20.92
C PRO A 151 3.09 18.12 20.47
N LYS A 152 3.28 19.27 19.83
CA LYS A 152 2.17 20.03 19.26
C LYS A 152 1.48 19.25 18.15
N ILE A 153 0.19 19.54 17.95
CA ILE A 153 -0.57 19.05 16.82
C ILE A 153 -0.30 19.95 15.62
N ASP A 154 0.19 19.37 14.55
CA ASP A 154 0.39 20.06 13.28
C ASP A 154 -0.86 19.92 12.40
N THR A 155 -1.08 20.88 11.52
CA THR A 155 -2.16 20.79 10.54
C THR A 155 -1.83 19.77 9.46
N GLN A 156 -2.83 19.10 8.93
CA GLN A 156 -2.67 18.19 7.79
C GLN A 156 -1.92 18.87 6.63
N GLU A 157 -2.27 20.12 6.33
CA GLU A 157 -1.62 20.90 5.28
C GLU A 157 -0.13 21.08 5.55
N SER A 158 0.27 21.44 6.77
CA SER A 158 1.68 21.64 7.12
C SER A 158 2.47 20.33 7.06
N ILE A 159 1.86 19.21 7.44
CA ILE A 159 2.48 17.89 7.33
C ILE A 159 2.74 17.57 5.86
N TYR A 160 1.79 17.78 4.98
CA TYR A 160 1.99 17.54 3.55
C TYR A 160 3.04 18.45 2.92
N GLN A 161 3.18 19.69 3.38
CA GLN A 161 4.27 20.56 2.95
C GLN A 161 5.64 19.95 3.30
N GLU A 162 5.78 19.40 4.49
CA GLU A 162 7.03 18.71 4.91
C GLU A 162 7.21 17.38 4.15
N VAL A 163 6.16 16.65 3.89
CA VAL A 163 6.20 15.41 3.08
C VAL A 163 6.77 15.71 1.70
N MET A 164 6.25 16.71 1.02
CA MET A 164 6.73 17.08 -0.33
C MET A 164 8.17 17.62 -0.27
N GLN A 165 8.53 18.38 0.75
CA GLN A 165 9.89 18.88 0.92
C GLN A 165 10.88 17.73 1.17
N ASN A 166 10.53 16.74 1.97
CA ASN A 166 11.37 15.56 2.18
C ASN A 166 11.60 14.77 0.90
N LEU A 167 10.59 14.65 0.06
CA LEU A 167 10.73 14.00 -1.24
C LEU A 167 11.66 14.79 -2.18
N ASP A 168 11.52 16.12 -2.20
CA ASP A 168 12.40 16.97 -2.99
C ASP A 168 13.85 16.91 -2.51
N ASP A 169 14.07 16.91 -1.19
CA ASP A 169 15.40 16.76 -0.60
C ASP A 169 16.02 15.40 -0.95
N ALA A 170 15.23 14.33 -0.87
CA ALA A 170 15.69 13.00 -1.25
C ALA A 170 16.08 12.93 -2.73
N ILE A 171 15.29 13.53 -3.61
CA ILE A 171 15.59 13.59 -5.05
C ILE A 171 16.93 14.30 -5.29
N THR A 172 17.17 15.41 -4.60
CA THR A 172 18.46 16.12 -4.68
C THR A 172 19.61 15.26 -4.21
N LEU A 173 19.47 14.60 -3.04
CA LEU A 173 20.50 13.72 -2.48
C LEU A 173 20.84 12.56 -3.41
N LEU A 174 19.86 12.01 -4.12
CA LEU A 174 20.03 10.85 -5.00
C LEU A 174 20.69 11.20 -6.34
N ASN A 175 20.83 12.47 -6.68
CA ASN A 175 21.61 13.00 -7.81
C ASN A 175 21.39 12.20 -9.11
N ASN A 176 20.18 12.23 -9.66
CA ASN A 176 19.78 11.47 -10.85
C ASN A 176 20.04 9.95 -10.77
N GLY A 177 20.07 9.40 -9.54
CA GLY A 177 20.30 7.98 -9.32
C GLY A 177 21.78 7.58 -9.32
N THR A 178 22.69 8.54 -9.36
CA THR A 178 24.15 8.27 -9.37
C THR A 178 24.79 8.37 -8.00
N ALA A 179 24.06 8.82 -6.99
CA ALA A 179 24.57 9.03 -5.65
C ALA A 179 25.07 7.73 -5.02
N LYS A 180 26.11 7.86 -4.21
CA LYS A 180 26.69 6.74 -3.42
C LYS A 180 26.92 7.22 -2.00
N ASP A 181 26.71 6.32 -1.05
CA ASP A 181 27.10 6.54 0.33
C ASP A 181 28.63 6.70 0.45
N ALA A 182 29.05 7.43 1.48
CA ALA A 182 30.47 7.68 1.74
C ALA A 182 31.26 6.41 2.14
N GLY A 183 30.58 5.27 2.26
CA GLY A 183 31.23 4.00 2.64
C GLY A 183 31.52 3.90 4.14
N LEU A 184 30.90 4.74 4.95
CA LEU A 184 31.01 4.73 6.41
C LEU A 184 30.10 3.67 7.04
N SER A 185 30.34 3.39 8.33
CA SER A 185 29.75 2.24 9.04
C SER A 185 28.21 2.19 9.02
N GLY A 186 27.55 3.32 8.88
CA GLY A 186 26.08 3.43 8.86
C GLY A 186 25.45 3.31 7.47
N ALA A 187 26.24 3.16 6.42
CA ALA A 187 25.75 3.02 5.04
C ALA A 187 24.86 1.79 4.89
N VAL A 188 23.65 1.97 4.36
CA VAL A 188 22.61 0.93 4.36
C VAL A 188 22.95 -0.27 3.46
N GLY A 189 23.44 -0.02 2.26
CA GLY A 189 23.76 -1.08 1.30
C GLY A 189 22.67 -2.14 1.19
N SER A 190 23.05 -3.40 1.32
CA SER A 190 22.15 -4.56 1.25
C SER A 190 21.21 -4.72 2.46
N LYS A 191 21.37 -3.92 3.50
CA LYS A 191 20.45 -3.89 4.66
C LYS A 191 19.11 -3.24 4.32
N ASP A 192 19.01 -2.56 3.20
CA ASP A 192 17.75 -2.17 2.59
C ASP A 192 17.09 -3.38 1.94
N LEU A 193 16.02 -3.90 2.54
CA LEU A 193 15.34 -5.11 2.04
C LEU A 193 14.39 -4.83 0.88
N ILE A 194 14.21 -3.57 0.50
CA ILE A 194 13.35 -3.19 -0.64
C ILE A 194 14.16 -3.18 -1.93
N TYR A 195 15.28 -2.45 -1.99
CA TYR A 195 16.11 -2.33 -3.19
C TYR A 195 17.57 -2.71 -3.00
N GLY A 196 17.95 -3.15 -1.80
CA GLY A 196 19.34 -3.41 -1.47
C GLY A 196 19.91 -4.72 -2.04
N SER A 197 19.09 -5.56 -2.69
CA SER A 197 19.58 -6.76 -3.37
C SER A 197 20.51 -6.43 -4.54
N ASN A 198 20.36 -5.24 -5.13
CA ASN A 198 21.27 -4.72 -6.15
C ASN A 198 21.65 -3.28 -5.79
N THR A 199 22.78 -3.12 -5.11
CA THR A 199 23.25 -1.80 -4.66
C THR A 199 23.67 -0.88 -5.82
N SER A 200 23.95 -1.42 -7.00
CA SER A 200 24.30 -0.60 -8.17
C SER A 200 23.10 0.18 -8.73
N THR A 201 21.88 -0.29 -8.52
CA THR A 201 20.64 0.38 -8.96
C THR A 201 19.84 0.98 -7.83
N GLN A 202 20.25 0.80 -6.59
CA GLN A 202 19.52 1.20 -5.39
C GLN A 202 19.14 2.69 -5.39
N ALA A 203 20.09 3.57 -5.62
CA ALA A 203 19.84 5.01 -5.67
C ALA A 203 18.85 5.38 -6.78
N SER A 204 18.97 4.78 -7.95
CA SER A 204 18.07 4.98 -9.08
C SER A 204 16.65 4.50 -8.76
N MET A 205 16.50 3.36 -8.11
CA MET A 205 15.17 2.81 -7.74
C MET A 205 14.48 3.66 -6.67
N TRP A 206 15.21 4.12 -5.66
CA TRP A 206 14.64 5.03 -4.67
C TRP A 206 14.29 6.40 -5.27
N LEU A 207 15.07 6.88 -6.24
CA LEU A 207 14.72 8.10 -6.99
C LEU A 207 13.38 7.94 -7.71
N LYS A 208 13.19 6.82 -8.40
CA LYS A 208 11.92 6.51 -9.08
C LYS A 208 10.75 6.42 -8.09
N THR A 209 10.99 5.83 -6.92
CA THR A 209 10.00 5.78 -5.83
C THR A 209 9.63 7.18 -5.34
N ALA A 210 10.60 8.07 -5.17
CA ALA A 210 10.34 9.44 -4.76
C ALA A 210 9.44 10.17 -5.76
N TYR A 211 9.69 10.03 -7.05
CA TYR A 211 8.82 10.59 -8.09
C TYR A 211 7.42 9.96 -8.11
N ALA A 212 7.32 8.65 -7.92
CA ALA A 212 6.04 7.97 -7.81
C ALA A 212 5.21 8.55 -6.66
N LEU A 213 5.82 8.75 -5.50
CA LEU A 213 5.15 9.33 -4.33
C LEU A 213 4.78 10.80 -4.55
N LYS A 214 5.62 11.57 -5.24
CA LYS A 214 5.24 12.95 -5.63
C LYS A 214 4.00 12.96 -6.52
N ALA A 215 3.90 12.04 -7.45
CA ALA A 215 2.69 11.90 -8.28
C ALA A 215 1.47 11.53 -7.42
N ARG A 216 1.60 10.57 -6.52
CA ARG A 216 0.52 10.17 -5.59
C ARG A 216 0.03 11.35 -4.77
N TYR A 217 0.93 12.06 -4.11
CA TYR A 217 0.55 13.11 -3.16
C TYR A 217 0.10 14.40 -3.85
N THR A 218 0.62 14.69 -5.04
CA THR A 218 0.08 15.80 -5.85
C THR A 218 -1.37 15.51 -6.24
N MET A 219 -1.68 14.29 -6.64
CA MET A 219 -3.06 13.90 -6.93
C MET A 219 -3.93 13.90 -5.66
N ARG A 220 -3.37 13.44 -4.51
CA ARG A 220 -4.06 13.46 -3.22
C ARG A 220 -4.55 14.84 -2.84
N LEU A 221 -3.77 15.86 -3.14
CA LEU A 221 -4.04 17.25 -2.79
C LEU A 221 -4.78 18.04 -3.89
N LEU A 222 -5.20 17.39 -4.97
CA LEU A 222 -5.75 18.06 -6.14
C LEU A 222 -6.95 18.95 -5.80
N ASN A 223 -7.83 18.52 -4.89
CA ASN A 223 -9.00 19.32 -4.49
C ASN A 223 -8.63 20.65 -3.82
N LYS A 224 -7.42 20.77 -3.28
CA LYS A 224 -6.88 21.99 -2.64
C LYS A 224 -5.90 22.74 -3.52
N SER A 225 -5.70 22.30 -4.75
CA SER A 225 -4.76 22.93 -5.67
C SER A 225 -5.17 24.35 -6.07
N ALA A 226 -4.22 25.27 -6.05
CA ALA A 226 -4.40 26.62 -6.56
C ALA A 226 -4.45 26.63 -8.10
N ASN A 227 -3.81 25.68 -8.76
CA ASN A 227 -3.80 25.51 -10.22
C ASN A 227 -3.79 24.03 -10.57
N LYS A 228 -4.97 23.48 -10.76
CA LYS A 228 -5.16 22.04 -11.04
C LYS A 228 -4.49 21.60 -12.34
N THR A 229 -4.54 22.43 -13.38
CA THR A 229 -3.89 22.11 -14.66
C THR A 229 -2.39 21.95 -14.48
N THR A 230 -1.73 22.86 -13.78
CA THR A 230 -0.29 22.77 -13.50
C THR A 230 0.04 21.51 -12.68
N ASP A 231 -0.73 21.23 -11.65
CA ASP A 231 -0.51 20.04 -10.82
C ASP A 231 -0.70 18.74 -11.61
N LEU A 232 -1.70 18.68 -12.49
CA LEU A 232 -1.90 17.51 -13.35
C LEU A 232 -0.75 17.32 -14.34
N GLN A 233 -0.23 18.41 -14.92
CA GLN A 233 0.97 18.37 -15.78
C GLN A 233 2.19 17.91 -14.99
N ASN A 234 2.35 18.37 -13.76
CA ASN A 234 3.44 17.93 -12.87
C ASN A 234 3.35 16.44 -12.59
N ILE A 235 2.14 15.90 -12.37
CA ILE A 235 1.94 14.46 -12.19
C ILE A 235 2.47 13.68 -13.38
N LEU A 236 2.16 14.12 -14.61
CA LEU A 236 2.67 13.47 -15.82
C LEU A 236 4.21 13.51 -15.89
N THR A 237 4.82 14.61 -15.48
CA THR A 237 6.27 14.74 -15.41
C THR A 237 6.85 13.75 -14.39
N TYR A 238 6.28 13.67 -13.19
CA TYR A 238 6.73 12.75 -12.16
C TYR A 238 6.59 11.29 -12.61
N VAL A 239 5.45 10.94 -13.20
CA VAL A 239 5.22 9.61 -13.75
C VAL A 239 6.31 9.23 -14.76
N SER A 240 6.69 10.14 -15.65
CA SER A 240 7.72 9.91 -16.66
C SER A 240 9.11 9.63 -16.07
N LYS A 241 9.33 10.02 -14.83
CA LYS A 241 10.59 9.81 -14.07
C LYS A 241 10.50 8.67 -13.06
N SER A 242 9.35 8.00 -12.98
CA SER A 242 9.09 6.91 -12.06
C SER A 242 9.34 5.55 -12.71
N PHE A 243 8.66 4.52 -12.22
CA PHE A 243 8.85 3.13 -12.66
C PHE A 243 8.54 2.95 -14.15
N ALA A 244 9.42 2.24 -14.84
CA ALA A 244 9.22 1.84 -16.23
C ALA A 244 8.41 0.55 -16.36
N ASN A 245 8.42 -0.30 -15.33
CA ASN A 245 7.68 -1.57 -15.28
C ASN A 245 7.55 -2.05 -13.82
N ALA A 246 6.79 -3.13 -13.62
CA ALA A 246 6.51 -3.66 -12.29
C ALA A 246 7.75 -4.14 -11.53
N SER A 247 8.82 -4.52 -12.23
CA SER A 247 10.05 -4.96 -11.55
C SER A 247 10.74 -3.84 -10.76
N GLU A 248 10.43 -2.59 -11.06
CA GLU A 248 11.01 -1.43 -10.40
C GLU A 248 10.17 -0.90 -9.24
N GLU A 249 8.95 -1.39 -9.07
CA GLU A 249 8.04 -0.87 -8.05
C GLU A 249 8.57 -1.03 -6.63
N CYS A 250 8.12 -0.16 -5.73
CA CYS A 250 8.54 -0.16 -4.34
C CYS A 250 7.73 -1.15 -3.52
N LYS A 251 8.35 -2.27 -3.17
CA LYS A 251 7.69 -3.37 -2.46
C LYS A 251 8.62 -4.07 -1.50
N LEU A 252 8.05 -4.65 -0.45
CA LEU A 252 8.72 -5.60 0.41
C LEU A 252 8.30 -7.02 -0.02
N ALA A 253 9.24 -7.78 -0.59
CA ALA A 253 9.02 -9.12 -1.14
C ALA A 253 9.86 -10.15 -0.39
N VAL A 254 9.74 -10.18 0.95
CA VAL A 254 10.51 -11.06 1.84
C VAL A 254 9.67 -12.18 2.45
N TYR A 255 8.36 -12.20 2.18
CA TYR A 255 7.47 -13.18 2.75
C TYR A 255 7.64 -14.54 2.08
N ASP A 256 7.55 -15.58 2.90
CA ASP A 256 7.59 -16.97 2.47
C ASP A 256 6.43 -17.75 3.10
N ALA A 257 6.31 -19.03 2.77
CA ALA A 257 5.22 -19.86 3.28
C ALA A 257 5.51 -20.46 4.67
N ASP A 258 6.69 -20.22 5.25
CA ASP A 258 7.13 -20.92 6.45
C ASP A 258 7.33 -20.00 7.66
N SER A 259 8.18 -18.97 7.55
CA SER A 259 8.64 -18.18 8.69
C SER A 259 8.25 -16.71 8.66
N GLN A 260 8.05 -16.14 7.48
CA GLN A 260 7.65 -14.75 7.31
C GLN A 260 6.47 -14.69 6.36
N LEU A 261 5.31 -14.39 6.92
CA LEU A 261 4.05 -14.46 6.21
C LEU A 261 3.51 -13.07 5.90
N ASN A 262 2.81 -12.94 4.79
CA ASN A 262 2.09 -11.72 4.45
C ASN A 262 1.21 -11.29 5.63
N PRO A 263 1.26 -10.04 6.08
CA PRO A 263 0.55 -9.60 7.29
C PRO A 263 -0.97 -9.67 7.15
N LEU A 264 -1.53 -9.46 5.97
CA LEU A 264 -2.97 -9.55 5.74
C LEU A 264 -3.45 -11.00 5.76
N TRP A 265 -2.67 -11.90 5.17
CA TRP A 265 -2.94 -13.34 5.28
C TRP A 265 -2.84 -13.80 6.74
N SER A 266 -1.80 -13.41 7.44
CA SER A 266 -1.57 -13.79 8.85
C SER A 266 -2.72 -13.35 9.75
N PHE A 267 -3.22 -12.14 9.57
CA PHE A 267 -4.41 -11.66 10.27
C PHE A 267 -5.65 -12.49 9.89
N SER A 268 -5.88 -12.70 8.60
CA SER A 268 -7.02 -13.48 8.10
C SER A 268 -7.01 -14.90 8.66
N TYR A 269 -5.85 -15.56 8.64
CA TYR A 269 -5.67 -16.90 9.20
C TYR A 269 -6.00 -16.97 10.70
N SER A 270 -5.49 -16.01 11.48
CA SER A 270 -5.63 -16.05 12.95
C SER A 270 -7.01 -15.58 13.43
N ARG A 271 -7.69 -14.73 12.69
CA ARG A 271 -8.92 -14.06 13.14
C ARG A 271 -10.17 -14.42 12.35
N ASN A 272 -10.00 -14.78 11.09
CA ASN A 272 -11.07 -15.22 10.22
C ASN A 272 -12.26 -14.23 10.16
N SER A 273 -11.94 -12.98 9.90
CA SER A 273 -12.88 -11.86 10.05
C SER A 273 -13.38 -11.29 8.73
N LEU A 274 -12.93 -11.80 7.59
CA LEU A 274 -13.21 -11.26 6.27
C LEU A 274 -13.84 -12.30 5.34
N ALA A 275 -14.75 -11.84 4.49
CA ALA A 275 -15.39 -12.66 3.46
C ALA A 275 -15.49 -11.89 2.15
N ALA A 276 -15.82 -12.58 1.07
CA ALA A 276 -16.06 -11.99 -0.23
C ALA A 276 -17.16 -10.93 -0.17
N SER A 277 -16.89 -9.73 -0.67
CA SER A 277 -17.81 -8.59 -0.63
C SER A 277 -18.83 -8.64 -1.76
N ALA A 278 -20.09 -8.53 -1.44
CA ALA A 278 -21.17 -8.46 -2.43
C ALA A 278 -21.00 -7.25 -3.36
N SER A 279 -20.62 -6.09 -2.83
CA SER A 279 -20.37 -4.88 -3.60
C SER A 279 -19.25 -5.06 -4.62
N LEU A 280 -18.16 -5.69 -4.22
CA LEU A 280 -17.03 -5.97 -5.13
C LEU A 280 -17.43 -6.98 -6.21
N ILE A 281 -18.07 -8.06 -5.83
CA ILE A 281 -18.51 -9.11 -6.77
C ILE A 281 -19.45 -8.53 -7.83
N GLU A 282 -20.39 -7.68 -7.46
CA GLU A 282 -21.27 -7.01 -8.42
C GLU A 282 -20.50 -6.19 -9.46
N LYS A 283 -19.46 -5.47 -9.04
CA LYS A 283 -18.62 -4.69 -9.94
C LYS A 283 -17.86 -5.58 -10.92
N PHE A 284 -17.40 -6.73 -10.48
CA PHE A 284 -16.79 -7.73 -11.36
C PHE A 284 -17.80 -8.34 -12.34
N VAL A 285 -19.00 -8.67 -11.86
CA VAL A 285 -20.08 -9.23 -12.69
C VAL A 285 -20.49 -8.26 -13.80
N GLU A 286 -20.66 -7.00 -13.49
CA GLU A 286 -21.03 -5.95 -14.44
C GLU A 286 -20.08 -5.87 -15.64
N ARG A 287 -18.83 -6.31 -15.46
CA ARG A 287 -17.77 -6.22 -16.47
C ARG A 287 -17.33 -7.56 -17.04
N ASN A 288 -18.01 -8.66 -16.75
CA ASN A 288 -17.51 -10.00 -17.08
C ASN A 288 -16.03 -10.16 -16.74
N ASP A 289 -15.64 -9.68 -15.57
CA ASP A 289 -14.25 -9.54 -15.19
C ASP A 289 -13.61 -10.92 -14.94
N PRO A 290 -12.52 -11.26 -15.64
CA PRO A 290 -11.88 -12.57 -15.50
C PRO A 290 -11.21 -12.78 -14.15
N ARG A 291 -10.99 -11.74 -13.35
CA ARG A 291 -10.44 -11.87 -12.00
C ARG A 291 -11.37 -12.64 -11.07
N ALA A 292 -12.67 -12.49 -11.25
CA ALA A 292 -13.64 -13.35 -10.61
C ALA A 292 -14.02 -14.46 -11.59
N PRO A 293 -14.02 -15.73 -11.21
CA PRO A 293 -13.95 -16.26 -9.84
C PRO A 293 -12.54 -16.57 -9.33
N GLN A 294 -11.50 -16.40 -10.13
CA GLN A 294 -10.13 -16.86 -9.82
C GLN A 294 -9.60 -16.37 -8.46
N ALA A 295 -10.06 -15.20 -8.00
CA ALA A 295 -9.60 -14.56 -6.76
C ALA A 295 -10.44 -14.94 -5.52
N PHE A 296 -11.29 -15.97 -5.60
CA PHE A 296 -12.18 -16.33 -4.50
C PHE A 296 -12.22 -17.83 -4.26
N LEU A 297 -12.42 -18.20 -3.00
CA LEU A 297 -12.70 -19.57 -2.58
C LEU A 297 -14.21 -19.76 -2.39
N GLU A 298 -14.70 -20.95 -2.71
CA GLU A 298 -16.06 -21.34 -2.41
C GLU A 298 -16.30 -21.43 -0.89
N PRO A 299 -17.54 -21.27 -0.41
CA PRO A 299 -17.86 -21.49 0.99
C PRO A 299 -17.48 -22.90 1.43
N ASP A 300 -16.91 -23.02 2.62
CA ASP A 300 -16.61 -24.31 3.23
C ASP A 300 -17.58 -24.60 4.39
N PRO A 301 -18.52 -25.53 4.22
CA PRO A 301 -19.49 -25.87 5.27
C PRO A 301 -18.85 -26.40 6.56
N THR A 302 -17.61 -26.92 6.47
CA THR A 302 -16.88 -27.41 7.65
C THR A 302 -16.21 -26.32 8.44
N GLY A 303 -16.05 -25.12 7.86
CA GLY A 303 -15.34 -24.00 8.45
C GLY A 303 -13.82 -24.10 8.40
N TYR A 304 -13.24 -25.10 7.73
CA TYR A 304 -11.79 -25.27 7.66
C TYR A 304 -11.06 -24.15 6.90
N ILE A 305 -11.68 -23.58 5.87
CA ILE A 305 -11.11 -22.41 5.17
C ILE A 305 -10.79 -21.30 6.18
N ALA A 306 -11.64 -21.17 7.17
CA ALA A 306 -11.50 -20.22 8.25
C ALA A 306 -10.17 -20.27 8.99
N TYR A 307 -9.53 -21.43 8.97
CA TYR A 307 -8.26 -21.67 9.65
C TYR A 307 -7.10 -21.83 8.66
N GLY A 308 -7.31 -21.48 7.38
CA GLY A 308 -6.29 -21.61 6.33
C GLY A 308 -5.98 -23.03 5.92
N TYR A 309 -6.87 -23.99 6.18
CA TYR A 309 -6.68 -25.39 5.85
C TYR A 309 -7.40 -25.77 4.57
N GLY A 310 -6.72 -25.53 3.47
CA GLY A 310 -7.28 -25.89 2.18
C GLY A 310 -8.48 -25.03 1.79
N GLY A 311 -8.93 -25.21 0.58
CA GLY A 311 -10.10 -24.52 0.06
C GLY A 311 -10.27 -24.91 -1.39
N THR A 312 -11.45 -24.69 -1.92
CA THR A 312 -11.74 -24.90 -3.33
C THR A 312 -11.86 -23.55 -3.99
N GLN A 313 -11.00 -23.28 -4.97
CA GLN A 313 -11.11 -22.07 -5.78
C GLN A 313 -12.45 -22.10 -6.53
N ALA A 314 -13.13 -20.96 -6.57
CA ALA A 314 -14.36 -20.83 -7.32
C ALA A 314 -14.07 -21.01 -8.82
N THR A 315 -14.91 -21.80 -9.50
CA THR A 315 -14.77 -22.05 -10.95
C THR A 315 -15.63 -21.12 -11.78
N ASP A 316 -16.64 -20.54 -11.17
CA ASP A 316 -17.50 -19.52 -11.78
C ASP A 316 -18.03 -18.56 -10.70
N ILE A 317 -18.66 -17.48 -11.14
CA ILE A 317 -19.23 -16.46 -10.22
C ILE A 317 -20.31 -17.06 -9.32
N ALA A 318 -21.06 -18.06 -9.77
CA ALA A 318 -22.11 -18.70 -8.97
C ALA A 318 -21.53 -19.48 -7.78
N GLY A 319 -20.27 -19.93 -7.86
CA GLY A 319 -19.56 -20.56 -6.75
C GLY A 319 -19.10 -19.58 -5.66
N ILE A 320 -19.14 -18.29 -5.91
CA ILE A 320 -18.77 -17.25 -4.95
C ILE A 320 -20.02 -16.81 -4.19
N LYS A 321 -20.16 -17.25 -2.96
CA LYS A 321 -21.25 -16.78 -2.10
C LYS A 321 -20.79 -15.53 -1.36
N ALA A 322 -21.12 -14.35 -1.91
CA ALA A 322 -20.71 -13.08 -1.36
C ALA A 322 -21.47 -12.73 -0.07
N ALA A 323 -20.79 -12.12 0.88
CA ALA A 323 -21.39 -11.59 2.10
C ALA A 323 -22.03 -10.21 1.82
N PRO A 324 -23.25 -9.96 2.28
CA PRO A 324 -23.89 -8.66 2.11
C PRO A 324 -23.16 -7.60 2.94
N ASN A 325 -22.91 -6.43 2.33
CA ASN A 325 -22.26 -5.33 3.00
C ASN A 325 -23.22 -4.64 4.00
N GLY A 326 -22.71 -4.32 5.18
CA GLY A 326 -23.44 -3.64 6.23
C GLY A 326 -24.34 -4.52 7.11
N THR A 327 -24.75 -5.68 6.63
CA THR A 327 -25.62 -6.61 7.35
C THR A 327 -25.25 -8.08 7.16
N PRO A 328 -23.97 -8.46 7.28
CA PRO A 328 -23.60 -9.85 7.15
C PRO A 328 -24.06 -10.66 8.35
N GLN A 329 -24.16 -11.99 8.15
CA GLN A 329 -24.28 -12.90 9.27
C GLN A 329 -22.88 -13.19 9.83
N GLU A 330 -22.76 -13.33 11.15
CA GLU A 330 -21.48 -13.61 11.83
C GLU A 330 -21.12 -15.11 11.76
N LEU A 331 -21.34 -15.75 10.61
CA LEU A 331 -21.01 -17.16 10.36
C LEU A 331 -20.18 -17.25 9.09
N GLN A 332 -18.90 -17.51 9.26
CA GLN A 332 -17.91 -17.50 8.20
C GLN A 332 -18.15 -18.51 7.09
N ASN A 333 -18.45 -19.74 7.48
CA ASN A 333 -18.68 -20.83 6.53
C ASN A 333 -19.92 -20.66 5.66
N ASN A 334 -20.68 -19.61 5.86
CA ASN A 334 -21.80 -19.25 4.97
C ASN A 334 -21.35 -18.56 3.69
N TYR A 335 -20.14 -17.99 3.67
CA TYR A 335 -19.68 -17.12 2.60
C TYR A 335 -18.40 -17.63 1.94
N GLY A 336 -18.21 -17.24 0.68
CA GLY A 336 -16.93 -17.38 0.00
C GLY A 336 -15.89 -16.44 0.59
N MET A 337 -14.63 -16.80 0.40
CA MET A 337 -13.47 -16.04 0.90
C MET A 337 -12.67 -15.48 -0.26
N SER A 338 -12.06 -14.32 -0.07
CA SER A 338 -11.16 -13.74 -1.07
C SER A 338 -9.77 -14.35 -1.04
N MET A 339 -8.98 -14.07 -2.06
CA MET A 339 -7.60 -14.53 -2.20
C MET A 339 -6.69 -14.24 -1.01
N ILE A 340 -7.01 -13.25 -0.19
CA ILE A 340 -6.28 -12.95 1.05
C ILE A 340 -6.15 -14.18 1.94
N SER A 341 -7.11 -15.10 1.86
CA SER A 341 -7.15 -16.32 2.67
C SER A 341 -6.06 -17.33 2.31
N TRP A 342 -5.35 -17.15 1.20
CA TRP A 342 -4.26 -18.05 0.81
C TRP A 342 -2.98 -17.36 0.33
N ALA A 343 -2.96 -16.05 0.20
CA ALA A 343 -1.84 -15.31 -0.38
C ALA A 343 -0.70 -15.09 0.62
N MET A 344 -0.11 -16.17 1.13
CA MET A 344 0.88 -16.15 2.21
C MET A 344 2.17 -15.40 1.87
N SER A 345 2.62 -15.48 0.63
CA SER A 345 3.88 -14.88 0.19
C SER A 345 3.72 -13.63 -0.67
N ALA A 346 2.49 -13.16 -0.84
CA ALA A 346 2.23 -11.96 -1.62
C ALA A 346 3.01 -10.75 -1.04
N PRO A 347 3.79 -10.02 -1.86
CA PRO A 347 4.54 -8.87 -1.37
C PRO A 347 3.61 -7.72 -0.97
N THR A 348 4.07 -6.92 -0.01
CA THR A 348 3.41 -5.66 0.33
C THR A 348 3.94 -4.56 -0.58
N LEU A 349 3.04 -3.86 -1.25
CA LEU A 349 3.37 -2.77 -2.16
C LEU A 349 3.26 -1.42 -1.44
N LEU A 350 4.39 -0.73 -1.28
CA LEU A 350 4.39 0.64 -0.78
C LEU A 350 3.80 1.59 -1.83
N ILE A 351 4.28 1.46 -3.04
CA ILE A 351 3.68 2.08 -4.23
C ILE A 351 4.00 1.22 -5.45
N SER A 352 2.96 0.85 -6.18
CA SER A 352 3.05 -0.07 -7.31
C SER A 352 3.23 0.64 -8.64
N TYR A 353 3.73 -0.09 -9.62
CA TYR A 353 3.76 0.37 -11.00
C TYR A 353 2.34 0.59 -11.56
N HIS A 354 1.40 -0.29 -11.26
CA HIS A 354 0.02 -0.10 -11.72
C HIS A 354 -0.61 1.16 -11.11
N GLU A 355 -0.31 1.50 -9.86
CA GLU A 355 -0.77 2.77 -9.30
C GLU A 355 -0.25 3.97 -10.09
N VAL A 356 1.03 3.97 -10.44
CA VAL A 356 1.65 5.05 -11.23
C VAL A 356 0.96 5.20 -12.59
N LYS A 357 0.63 4.09 -13.25
CA LYS A 357 -0.10 4.12 -14.52
C LYS A 357 -1.55 4.60 -14.35
N PHE A 358 -2.22 4.28 -13.25
CA PHE A 358 -3.53 4.83 -12.94
C PHE A 358 -3.47 6.33 -12.67
N LEU A 359 -2.44 6.82 -11.99
CA LEU A 359 -2.22 8.26 -11.80
C LEU A 359 -2.03 8.99 -13.13
N GLU A 360 -1.27 8.40 -14.04
CA GLU A 360 -1.11 8.92 -15.41
C GLU A 360 -2.45 8.99 -16.15
N ALA A 361 -3.20 7.90 -16.13
CA ALA A 361 -4.51 7.82 -16.79
C ALA A 361 -5.50 8.84 -16.22
N GLU A 362 -5.57 8.97 -14.90
CA GLU A 362 -6.43 9.95 -14.24
C GLU A 362 -6.04 11.38 -14.63
N ALA A 363 -4.75 11.71 -14.59
CA ALA A 363 -4.26 13.05 -14.94
C ALA A 363 -4.60 13.39 -16.40
N LEU A 364 -4.41 12.46 -17.33
CA LEU A 364 -4.73 12.64 -18.74
C LEU A 364 -6.23 12.83 -18.97
N CYS A 365 -7.07 12.04 -18.28
CA CYS A 365 -8.53 12.21 -18.33
C CYS A 365 -8.96 13.59 -17.84
N ARG A 366 -8.39 14.06 -16.72
CA ARG A 366 -8.74 15.35 -16.13
C ARG A 366 -8.28 16.55 -16.97
N LEU A 367 -7.11 16.43 -17.60
CA LEU A 367 -6.62 17.47 -18.52
C LEU A 367 -7.48 17.61 -19.78
N GLY A 368 -8.02 16.51 -20.28
CA GLY A 368 -8.78 16.46 -21.52
C GLY A 368 -7.88 16.58 -22.75
N GLY A 369 -8.46 16.31 -23.93
CA GLY A 369 -7.76 16.45 -25.23
C GLY A 369 -6.69 15.39 -25.52
N ARG A 370 -6.46 14.45 -24.60
CA ARG A 370 -5.43 13.40 -24.70
C ARG A 370 -6.00 12.02 -24.33
N LEU A 371 -7.23 11.74 -24.77
CA LEU A 371 -7.95 10.52 -24.37
C LEU A 371 -7.32 9.25 -24.91
N ASP A 372 -6.67 9.29 -26.07
CA ASP A 372 -5.95 8.11 -26.59
C ASP A 372 -4.77 7.73 -25.70
N GLU A 373 -4.03 8.73 -25.20
CA GLU A 373 -2.95 8.49 -24.25
C GLU A 373 -3.48 7.99 -22.91
N ALA A 374 -4.60 8.55 -22.43
CA ALA A 374 -5.26 8.10 -21.20
C ALA A 374 -5.71 6.64 -21.33
N LYS A 375 -6.29 6.27 -22.45
CA LYS A 375 -6.72 4.90 -22.74
C LYS A 375 -5.53 3.94 -22.72
N SER A 376 -4.41 4.30 -23.33
CA SER A 376 -3.18 3.49 -23.32
C SER A 376 -2.62 3.33 -21.91
N ALA A 377 -2.62 4.39 -21.12
CA ALA A 377 -2.18 4.33 -19.72
C ALA A 377 -3.09 3.43 -18.88
N LEU A 378 -4.40 3.53 -19.06
CA LEU A 378 -5.36 2.67 -18.37
C LEU A 378 -5.17 1.19 -18.73
N LYS A 379 -4.98 0.89 -20.00
CA LYS A 379 -4.72 -0.49 -20.44
C LYS A 379 -3.45 -1.05 -19.79
N ALA A 380 -2.38 -0.27 -19.75
CA ALA A 380 -1.14 -0.67 -19.09
C ALA A 380 -1.34 -0.88 -17.58
N ALA A 381 -2.11 -0.01 -16.94
CA ALA A 381 -2.43 -0.13 -15.52
C ALA A 381 -3.21 -1.42 -15.21
N ILE A 382 -4.23 -1.73 -16.00
CA ILE A 382 -5.03 -2.94 -15.83
C ILE A 382 -4.16 -4.19 -16.04
N THR A 383 -3.34 -4.20 -17.08
CA THR A 383 -2.45 -5.33 -17.39
C THR A 383 -1.48 -5.59 -16.23
N ALA A 384 -0.86 -4.55 -15.69
CA ALA A 384 0.03 -4.70 -14.55
C ALA A 384 -0.71 -5.12 -13.26
N GLY A 385 -1.92 -4.63 -13.05
CA GLY A 385 -2.77 -5.04 -11.94
C GLY A 385 -3.19 -6.51 -12.01
N PHE A 386 -3.47 -7.00 -13.20
CA PHE A 386 -3.76 -8.43 -13.44
C PHE A 386 -2.55 -9.30 -13.09
N GLU A 387 -1.37 -8.92 -13.53
CA GLU A 387 -0.13 -9.63 -13.21
C GLU A 387 0.11 -9.69 -11.69
N ASN A 388 -0.08 -8.58 -11.00
CA ASN A 388 0.04 -8.53 -9.54
C ASN A 388 -0.94 -9.50 -8.85
N LEU A 389 -2.19 -9.53 -9.29
CA LEU A 389 -3.20 -10.41 -8.74
C LEU A 389 -2.87 -11.89 -9.03
N GLU A 390 -2.48 -12.19 -10.26
CA GLU A 390 -2.10 -13.54 -10.67
C GLU A 390 -0.96 -14.09 -9.83
N ASN A 391 0.09 -13.29 -9.60
CA ASN A 391 1.22 -13.70 -8.75
C ASN A 391 0.78 -14.02 -7.32
N SER A 392 -0.18 -13.28 -6.78
CA SER A 392 -0.73 -13.55 -5.45
C SER A 392 -1.55 -14.85 -5.41
N ILE A 393 -2.28 -15.18 -6.45
CA ILE A 393 -3.04 -16.44 -6.56
C ILE A 393 -2.08 -17.62 -6.72
N ILE A 394 -1.10 -17.53 -7.61
CA ILE A 394 -0.14 -18.61 -7.87
C ILE A 394 0.67 -18.93 -6.61
N ASP A 395 1.18 -17.94 -5.92
CA ASP A 395 2.00 -18.14 -4.71
C ASP A 395 1.25 -18.89 -3.61
N ALA A 396 -0.07 -18.76 -3.59
CA ALA A 396 -0.90 -19.42 -2.60
C ALA A 396 -1.36 -20.82 -3.01
N ALA A 397 -1.59 -21.04 -4.29
CA ALA A 397 -2.23 -22.26 -4.82
C ALA A 397 -1.43 -23.54 -4.51
N ASP A 398 -0.11 -23.42 -4.39
CA ASP A 398 0.77 -24.59 -4.20
C ASP A 398 0.64 -25.26 -2.84
N THR A 399 0.11 -24.60 -1.82
CA THR A 399 0.15 -25.08 -0.44
C THR A 399 -1.20 -25.26 0.25
N TRP A 400 -2.18 -24.41 -0.08
CA TRP A 400 -3.42 -24.32 0.71
C TRP A 400 -4.70 -24.50 -0.09
N VAL A 401 -4.64 -24.29 -1.41
CA VAL A 401 -5.80 -24.39 -2.29
C VAL A 401 -5.65 -25.57 -3.22
N ALA A 402 -6.55 -26.53 -3.11
CA ALA A 402 -6.57 -27.66 -4.01
C ALA A 402 -6.95 -27.21 -5.43
N ASP A 403 -6.15 -27.62 -6.41
CA ASP A 403 -6.39 -27.35 -7.83
C ASP A 403 -6.50 -25.84 -8.15
N GLY A 404 -5.82 -24.99 -7.37
CA GLY A 404 -5.76 -23.56 -7.63
C GLY A 404 -5.10 -23.27 -8.98
N ASP A 405 -5.72 -22.39 -9.74
CA ASP A 405 -5.27 -21.99 -11.08
C ASP A 405 -5.47 -20.50 -11.29
N SER A 406 -4.69 -19.93 -12.18
CA SER A 406 -4.87 -18.54 -12.57
C SER A 406 -4.52 -18.35 -14.05
N ASP A 407 -5.27 -17.48 -14.69
CA ASP A 407 -5.04 -17.04 -16.07
C ASP A 407 -5.40 -15.55 -16.15
N LEU A 408 -4.46 -14.70 -15.72
CA LEU A 408 -4.57 -13.25 -15.74
C LEU A 408 -3.38 -12.60 -16.47
N GLY A 409 -2.88 -13.29 -17.49
CA GLY A 409 -1.80 -12.78 -18.32
C GLY A 409 -2.22 -11.62 -19.23
N ALA A 410 -1.25 -11.11 -19.97
CA ALA A 410 -1.43 -9.93 -20.82
C ALA A 410 -2.53 -10.11 -21.86
N ASP A 411 -2.68 -11.31 -22.44
CA ASP A 411 -3.71 -11.61 -23.44
C ASP A 411 -5.11 -11.51 -22.84
N VAL A 412 -5.30 -12.04 -21.64
CA VAL A 412 -6.58 -11.97 -20.92
C VAL A 412 -6.91 -10.52 -20.55
N ALA A 413 -5.92 -9.76 -20.07
CA ALA A 413 -6.08 -8.35 -19.77
C ALA A 413 -6.46 -7.54 -21.01
N GLU A 414 -5.86 -7.83 -22.16
CA GLU A 414 -6.16 -7.14 -23.41
C GLU A 414 -7.59 -7.41 -23.88
N THR A 415 -8.02 -8.67 -23.84
CA THR A 415 -9.39 -9.05 -24.20
C THR A 415 -10.40 -8.39 -23.27
N TYR A 416 -10.16 -8.43 -21.98
CA TYR A 416 -10.98 -7.74 -20.98
C TYR A 416 -11.07 -6.23 -21.26
N PHE A 417 -9.94 -5.60 -21.54
CA PHE A 417 -9.92 -4.18 -21.85
C PHE A 417 -10.75 -3.85 -23.09
N THR A 418 -10.50 -4.55 -24.18
CA THR A 418 -11.18 -4.28 -25.46
C THR A 418 -12.67 -4.54 -25.39
N ASP A 419 -13.08 -5.63 -24.77
CA ASP A 419 -14.48 -6.08 -24.80
C ASP A 419 -15.33 -5.39 -23.70
N GLU A 420 -14.77 -5.14 -22.53
CA GLU A 420 -15.54 -4.71 -21.36
C GLU A 420 -15.21 -3.28 -20.89
N VAL A 421 -13.94 -2.89 -20.87
CA VAL A 421 -13.51 -1.62 -20.30
C VAL A 421 -13.59 -0.47 -21.30
N GLU A 422 -13.10 -0.67 -22.52
CA GLU A 422 -13.01 0.41 -23.52
C GLU A 422 -14.37 1.04 -23.83
N PRO A 423 -15.47 0.29 -23.98
CA PRO A 423 -16.78 0.91 -24.19
C PRO A 423 -17.22 1.79 -23.01
N LEU A 424 -16.92 1.38 -21.78
CA LEU A 424 -17.24 2.15 -20.57
C LEU A 424 -16.32 3.38 -20.44
N PHE A 425 -15.05 3.22 -20.79
CA PHE A 425 -14.11 4.35 -20.84
C PHE A 425 -14.57 5.39 -21.88
N ASP A 426 -14.96 4.98 -23.08
CA ASP A 426 -15.42 5.88 -24.11
C ASP A 426 -16.67 6.67 -23.67
N ALA A 427 -17.55 6.04 -22.90
CA ALA A 427 -18.72 6.70 -22.33
C ALA A 427 -18.39 7.70 -21.21
N ASN A 428 -17.46 7.35 -20.31
CA ASN A 428 -17.01 8.20 -19.21
C ASN A 428 -15.57 7.85 -18.80
N PRO A 429 -14.57 8.51 -19.41
CA PRO A 429 -13.17 8.15 -19.23
C PRO A 429 -12.69 8.20 -17.77
N LEU A 430 -13.00 9.26 -17.05
CA LEU A 430 -12.56 9.44 -15.67
C LEU A 430 -13.21 8.42 -14.75
N GLN A 431 -14.51 8.22 -14.87
CA GLN A 431 -15.26 7.27 -14.04
C GLN A 431 -14.70 5.86 -14.19
N GLU A 432 -14.51 5.37 -15.42
CA GLU A 432 -14.01 4.01 -15.64
C GLU A 432 -12.57 3.87 -15.15
N THR A 433 -11.73 4.88 -15.35
CA THR A 433 -10.37 4.88 -14.81
C THR A 433 -10.37 4.71 -13.29
N MET A 434 -11.20 5.44 -12.57
CA MET A 434 -11.25 5.38 -11.11
C MET A 434 -11.84 4.05 -10.61
N ILE A 435 -12.84 3.51 -11.29
CA ILE A 435 -13.39 2.19 -10.95
C ILE A 435 -12.34 1.10 -11.17
N GLN A 436 -11.62 1.13 -12.29
CA GLN A 436 -10.57 0.15 -12.55
C GLN A 436 -9.42 0.23 -11.54
N LYS A 437 -9.05 1.43 -11.10
CA LYS A 437 -8.06 1.61 -10.02
C LYS A 437 -8.56 0.96 -8.72
N TYR A 438 -9.81 1.22 -8.35
CA TYR A 438 -10.45 0.59 -7.19
C TYR A 438 -10.40 -0.94 -7.26
N LEU A 439 -10.73 -1.52 -8.41
CA LEU A 439 -10.71 -2.96 -8.61
C LEU A 439 -9.28 -3.53 -8.54
N ALA A 440 -8.29 -2.81 -9.10
CA ALA A 440 -6.90 -3.23 -9.08
C ALA A 440 -6.28 -3.20 -7.66
N PHE A 441 -6.79 -2.38 -6.77
CA PHE A 441 -6.30 -2.27 -5.40
C PHE A 441 -6.85 -3.34 -4.44
N PHE A 442 -7.80 -4.12 -4.89
CA PHE A 442 -8.25 -5.30 -4.17
C PHE A 442 -7.16 -6.37 -4.13
N GLY A 443 -6.93 -6.96 -2.95
CA GLY A 443 -6.02 -8.08 -2.79
C GLY A 443 -5.17 -8.04 -1.53
N ALA A 444 -4.11 -8.83 -1.50
CA ALA A 444 -3.22 -9.01 -0.35
C ALA A 444 -2.03 -8.03 -0.33
N SER A 445 -1.96 -7.09 -1.26
CA SER A 445 -0.81 -6.19 -1.43
C SER A 445 -0.81 -4.97 -0.49
N GLY A 446 -1.89 -4.73 0.25
CA GLY A 446 -2.01 -3.59 1.16
C GLY A 446 -2.51 -2.31 0.50
N GLU A 447 -3.04 -2.37 -0.72
CA GLU A 447 -3.44 -1.18 -1.47
C GLU A 447 -4.86 -0.68 -1.15
N SER A 448 -5.61 -1.38 -0.31
CA SER A 448 -6.95 -0.93 0.12
C SER A 448 -6.92 0.41 0.85
N LEU A 449 -5.83 0.74 1.55
CA LEU A 449 -5.66 2.05 2.18
C LEU A 449 -5.69 3.17 1.13
N GLU A 450 -4.98 3.01 0.03
CA GLU A 450 -4.97 4.00 -1.05
C GLU A 450 -6.30 4.07 -1.79
N ALA A 451 -6.98 2.95 -1.96
CA ALA A 451 -8.34 2.94 -2.51
C ALA A 451 -9.32 3.73 -1.61
N TYR A 452 -9.17 3.61 -0.29
CA TYR A 452 -9.97 4.39 0.66
C TYR A 452 -9.65 5.89 0.58
N ASN A 453 -8.39 6.25 0.45
CA ASN A 453 -7.98 7.64 0.24
C ASN A 453 -8.56 8.21 -1.06
N ASP A 454 -8.51 7.46 -2.15
CA ASP A 454 -9.10 7.86 -3.43
C ASP A 454 -10.62 8.04 -3.32
N TYR A 455 -11.30 7.10 -2.67
CA TYR A 455 -12.75 7.19 -2.46
C TYR A 455 -13.13 8.49 -1.74
N ARG A 456 -12.43 8.83 -0.66
CA ARG A 456 -12.68 10.07 0.09
C ARG A 456 -12.38 11.32 -0.73
N ARG A 457 -11.28 11.30 -1.51
CA ARG A 457 -10.90 12.40 -2.40
C ARG A 457 -11.96 12.64 -3.47
N LEU A 458 -12.42 11.57 -4.12
CA LEU A 458 -13.48 11.65 -5.14
C LEU A 458 -14.79 12.14 -4.55
N LYS A 459 -15.20 11.61 -3.41
CA LYS A 459 -16.40 12.03 -2.72
C LYS A 459 -16.35 13.50 -2.34
N GLY A 460 -15.21 13.98 -1.86
CA GLY A 460 -14.99 15.40 -1.54
C GLY A 460 -15.10 16.33 -2.75
N ALA A 461 -14.85 15.82 -3.95
CA ALA A 461 -15.03 16.55 -5.21
C ALA A 461 -16.43 16.38 -5.84
N GLY A 462 -17.33 15.66 -5.18
CA GLY A 462 -18.65 15.35 -5.73
C GLY A 462 -18.63 14.30 -6.85
N GLU A 463 -17.54 13.56 -6.98
CA GLU A 463 -17.35 12.52 -8.01
C GLU A 463 -17.70 11.15 -7.42
N ASN A 464 -18.98 10.79 -7.45
CA ASN A 464 -19.52 9.56 -6.86
C ASN A 464 -19.38 8.36 -7.81
N PHE A 465 -18.16 8.09 -8.26
CA PHE A 465 -17.87 7.03 -9.25
C PHE A 465 -17.87 5.64 -8.63
N ILE A 466 -17.41 5.51 -7.41
CA ILE A 466 -17.34 4.24 -6.70
C ILE A 466 -18.55 4.17 -5.77
N VAL A 467 -19.53 3.35 -6.17
CA VAL A 467 -20.78 3.20 -5.42
C VAL A 467 -20.61 2.08 -4.40
N LEU A 468 -20.77 2.43 -3.13
CA LEU A 468 -20.73 1.49 -2.02
C LEU A 468 -22.14 1.22 -1.50
N LYS A 469 -22.33 0.03 -0.93
CA LYS A 469 -23.63 -0.39 -0.34
C LYS A 469 -23.82 0.10 1.10
N ASN A 470 -22.72 0.32 1.79
CA ASN A 470 -22.70 0.77 3.20
C ASN A 470 -21.60 1.83 3.39
N PRO A 471 -21.75 3.01 2.78
CA PRO A 471 -20.72 4.05 2.82
C PRO A 471 -20.56 4.69 4.21
#